data_731ba8a9a0abcdac12a05921289f2509
#
_entry.id   731ba8a9a0abcdac12a05921289f2509
#
_cell.length_a   1.000
_cell.length_b   1.000
_cell.length_c   1.000
_cell.angle_alpha   90.00
_cell.angle_beta   90.00
_cell.angle_gamma   90.00
#
_symmetry.space_group_name_H-M   'P 1'
#
loop_
_entity.id
_entity.type
_entity.pdbx_description
1 polymer ?
#
loop_
_entity_poly.entity_id
_entity_poly.type
_entity_poly.pdbx_seq_one_letter_code
_entity_poly.pdbx_strand_id
1 'polypeptide(L)'
;MKIEIGIFYPIRFKKKELDLNRLNAQTGKNWHYAANGRSALYHCLCALDIQGTILVPNYICHSIKPILKKKSLEVIYYDFDSQDCNANIDDIKSKIFLHPEISCLLVASMYGNPADMVQLEGLC
;
A
#
# COMPACT_ATOMS: atom_id res chain seq x y z
N MET A 1 10.37 -3.35 8.83
CA MET A 1 10.86 -2.72 7.57
C MET A 1 9.73 -1.89 6.99
N LYS A 2 9.90 -0.58 6.87
CA LYS A 2 8.87 0.34 6.35
C LYS A 2 8.98 0.41 4.83
N ILE A 3 7.91 0.06 4.11
CA ILE A 3 7.83 0.23 2.65
C ILE A 3 6.79 1.29 2.34
N GLU A 4 7.22 2.39 1.74
CA GLU A 4 6.34 3.43 1.22
C GLU A 4 6.08 3.16 -0.26
N ILE A 5 4.82 2.93 -0.63
CA ILE A 5 4.40 2.76 -2.03
C ILE A 5 3.90 4.12 -2.53
N GLY A 6 4.66 4.76 -3.39
CA GLY A 6 4.25 5.96 -4.08
C GLY A 6 3.57 5.63 -5.42
N ILE A 7 2.44 6.28 -5.72
CA ILE A 7 1.85 6.24 -7.05
C ILE A 7 2.48 7.36 -7.86
N PHE A 8 3.37 7.01 -8.79
CA PHE A 8 3.88 7.96 -9.76
C PHE A 8 2.99 7.96 -11.00
N TYR A 9 2.42 9.10 -11.35
CA TYR A 9 1.84 9.28 -12.68
C TYR A 9 2.95 9.23 -13.72
N PRO A 10 2.76 8.53 -14.86
CA PRO A 10 3.77 8.51 -15.90
C PRO A 10 3.85 9.89 -16.54
N ILE A 11 4.74 10.73 -16.06
CA ILE A 11 5.16 11.90 -16.81
C ILE A 11 5.94 11.35 -18.00
N ARG A 12 5.50 11.65 -19.23
CA ARG A 12 6.26 11.30 -20.42
C ARG A 12 7.56 12.10 -20.43
N PHE A 13 8.58 11.54 -19.83
CA PHE A 13 9.93 12.04 -20.03
C PHE A 13 10.39 11.65 -21.43
N LYS A 14 10.86 12.63 -22.22
CA LYS A 14 11.73 12.33 -23.36
C LYS A 14 12.84 11.41 -22.83
N LYS A 15 13.03 10.27 -23.52
CA LYS A 15 14.00 9.20 -23.22
C LYS A 15 15.32 9.69 -22.58
N LYS A 16 15.32 10.03 -21.31
CA LYS A 16 16.50 9.96 -20.46
C LYS A 16 16.27 8.73 -19.61
N GLU A 17 17.15 7.76 -19.73
CA GLU A 17 17.17 6.63 -18.82
C GLU A 17 17.21 7.17 -17.40
N LEU A 18 16.26 6.73 -16.59
CA LEU A 18 16.20 7.14 -15.21
C LEU A 18 17.36 6.48 -14.47
N ASP A 19 18.32 7.27 -14.05
CA ASP A 19 19.46 6.78 -13.31
C ASP A 19 19.06 6.51 -11.85
N LEU A 20 18.72 5.24 -11.59
CA LEU A 20 18.36 4.74 -10.27
C LEU A 20 19.45 4.95 -9.23
N ASN A 21 20.71 4.77 -9.62
CA ASN A 21 21.83 4.91 -8.71
C ASN A 21 21.93 6.36 -8.23
N ARG A 22 21.70 7.30 -9.13
CA ARG A 22 21.68 8.73 -8.80
C ARG A 22 20.50 9.07 -7.88
N LEU A 23 19.32 8.53 -8.13
CA LEU A 23 18.15 8.76 -7.28
C LEU A 23 18.36 8.16 -5.88
N ASN A 24 18.87 6.94 -5.79
CA ASN A 24 19.20 6.28 -4.52
C ASN A 24 20.25 7.09 -3.73
N ALA A 25 21.30 7.58 -4.41
CA ALA A 25 22.32 8.39 -3.78
C ALA A 25 21.78 9.75 -3.26
N GLN A 26 20.85 10.37 -4.00
CA GLN A 26 20.26 11.65 -3.61
C GLN A 26 19.25 11.54 -2.46
N THR A 27 18.53 10.45 -2.38
CA THR A 27 17.43 10.28 -1.41
C THR A 27 17.82 9.43 -0.21
N GLY A 28 18.96 8.71 -0.26
CA GLY A 28 19.36 7.73 0.75
C GLY A 28 18.40 6.53 0.86
N LYS A 29 17.47 6.35 -0.10
CA LYS A 29 16.48 5.28 -0.14
C LYS A 29 16.78 4.33 -1.30
N ASN A 30 16.47 3.05 -1.11
CA ASN A 30 16.51 2.06 -2.19
C ASN A 30 15.19 2.09 -2.96
N TRP A 31 15.22 2.65 -4.16
CA TRP A 31 14.07 2.72 -5.04
C TRP A 31 14.02 1.52 -5.99
N HIS A 32 12.84 0.93 -6.11
CA HIS A 32 12.57 -0.13 -7.08
C HIS A 32 11.47 0.32 -8.02
N TYR A 33 11.67 0.07 -9.31
CA TYR A 33 10.70 0.45 -10.33
C TYR A 33 9.82 -0.72 -10.73
N ALA A 34 8.56 -0.40 -10.94
CA ALA A 34 7.59 -1.31 -11.51
C ALA A 34 6.87 -0.63 -12.68
N ALA A 35 6.35 -1.42 -13.60
CA ALA A 35 5.66 -0.92 -14.78
C ALA A 35 4.40 -0.09 -14.45
N ASN A 36 3.80 -0.35 -13.29
CA ASN A 36 2.63 0.35 -12.76
C ASN A 36 2.45 0.03 -11.28
N GLY A 37 1.54 0.75 -10.60
CA GLY A 37 1.26 0.55 -9.16
C GLY A 37 0.83 -0.87 -8.79
N ARG A 38 0.10 -1.57 -9.67
CA ARG A 38 -0.30 -2.97 -9.43
C ARG A 38 0.91 -3.91 -9.38
N SER A 39 1.84 -3.73 -10.32
CA SER A 39 3.10 -4.50 -10.32
C SER A 39 3.93 -4.17 -9.09
N ALA A 40 4.00 -2.89 -8.68
CA ALA A 40 4.67 -2.47 -7.47
C ALA A 40 4.07 -3.17 -6.23
N LEU A 41 2.74 -3.13 -6.09
CA LEU A 41 2.04 -3.82 -4.99
C LEU A 41 2.35 -5.32 -4.98
N TYR A 42 2.28 -5.99 -6.14
CA TYR A 42 2.61 -7.41 -6.23
C TYR A 42 4.04 -7.72 -5.77
N HIS A 43 5.00 -6.93 -6.24
CA HIS A 43 6.41 -7.09 -5.84
C HIS A 43 6.61 -6.85 -4.34
N CYS A 44 5.94 -5.85 -3.76
CA CYS A 44 5.99 -5.60 -2.32
C CYS A 44 5.43 -6.79 -1.52
N LEU A 45 4.25 -7.30 -1.90
CA LEU A 45 3.64 -8.45 -1.24
C LEU A 45 4.52 -9.71 -1.33
N CYS A 46 5.25 -9.88 -2.46
CA CYS A 46 6.20 -10.97 -2.61
C CYS A 46 7.46 -10.75 -1.76
N ALA A 47 8.03 -9.57 -1.77
CA ALA A 47 9.26 -9.25 -1.06
C ALA A 47 9.09 -9.33 0.47
N LEU A 48 7.90 -9.02 0.97
CA LEU A 48 7.53 -9.13 2.38
C LEU A 48 7.02 -10.52 2.77
N ASP A 49 6.93 -11.44 1.81
CA ASP A 49 6.34 -12.78 1.97
C ASP A 49 4.96 -12.75 2.65
N ILE A 50 4.12 -11.78 2.27
CA ILE A 50 2.78 -11.65 2.83
C ILE A 50 1.94 -12.84 2.42
N GLN A 51 1.33 -13.50 3.41
CA GLN A 51 0.45 -14.66 3.27
C GLN A 51 -0.76 -14.50 4.20
N GLY A 52 -1.81 -15.31 3.96
CA GLY A 52 -3.01 -15.32 4.80
C GLY A 52 -3.95 -14.16 4.48
N THR A 53 -4.35 -13.40 5.49
CA THR A 53 -5.41 -12.39 5.40
C THR A 53 -4.84 -10.97 5.36
N ILE A 54 -5.32 -10.16 4.41
CA ILE A 54 -4.96 -8.76 4.27
C ILE A 54 -6.18 -7.87 4.52
N LEU A 55 -5.99 -6.83 5.33
CA LEU A 55 -6.98 -5.79 5.56
C LEU A 55 -6.77 -4.64 4.56
N VAL A 56 -7.79 -4.31 3.77
CA VAL A 56 -7.72 -3.31 2.70
C VAL A 56 -8.86 -2.30 2.80
N PRO A 57 -8.69 -1.06 2.30
CA PRO A 57 -9.79 -0.11 2.28
C PRO A 57 -10.91 -0.59 1.34
N ASN A 58 -12.17 -0.41 1.74
CA ASN A 58 -13.34 -0.69 0.90
C ASN A 58 -13.40 0.26 -0.30
N TYR A 59 -12.93 1.50 -0.14
CA TYR A 59 -12.81 2.49 -1.20
C TYR A 59 -11.42 2.46 -1.82
N ILE A 60 -11.21 1.53 -2.74
CA ILE A 60 -9.95 1.39 -3.46
C ILE A 60 -10.20 0.90 -4.90
N CYS A 61 -9.26 1.20 -5.80
CA CYS A 61 -9.36 0.77 -7.18
C CYS A 61 -9.52 -0.76 -7.29
N HIS A 62 -10.54 -1.20 -8.01
CA HIS A 62 -10.81 -2.63 -8.25
C HIS A 62 -9.63 -3.37 -8.91
N SER A 63 -8.72 -2.65 -9.54
CA SER A 63 -7.55 -3.24 -10.21
C SER A 63 -6.56 -3.95 -9.27
N ILE A 64 -6.67 -3.76 -7.95
CA ILE A 64 -5.84 -4.50 -6.98
C ILE A 64 -6.37 -5.92 -6.71
N LYS A 65 -7.67 -6.16 -6.87
CA LYS A 65 -8.29 -7.46 -6.57
C LYS A 65 -7.61 -8.65 -7.28
N PRO A 66 -7.29 -8.58 -8.59
CA PRO A 66 -6.56 -9.65 -9.26
C PRO A 66 -5.17 -9.91 -8.66
N ILE A 67 -4.52 -8.87 -8.12
CA ILE A 67 -3.21 -9.00 -7.48
C ILE A 67 -3.32 -9.79 -6.17
N LEU A 68 -4.27 -9.42 -5.33
CA LEU A 68 -4.53 -10.10 -4.06
C LEU A 68 -4.91 -11.56 -4.30
N LYS A 69 -5.77 -11.82 -5.29
CA LYS A 69 -6.15 -13.17 -5.71
C LYS A 69 -4.95 -13.96 -6.22
N LYS A 70 -4.07 -13.36 -7.02
CA LYS A 70 -2.84 -14.01 -7.52
C LYS A 70 -1.90 -14.43 -6.40
N LYS A 71 -1.89 -13.70 -5.29
CA LYS A 71 -1.15 -14.01 -4.06
C LYS A 71 -1.91 -14.98 -3.15
N SER A 72 -3.12 -15.40 -3.52
CA SER A 72 -4.01 -16.25 -2.71
C SER A 72 -4.31 -15.64 -1.32
N LEU A 73 -4.37 -14.31 -1.24
CA LEU A 73 -4.69 -13.61 -0.01
C LEU A 73 -6.20 -13.56 0.21
N GLU A 74 -6.63 -13.83 1.42
CA GLU A 74 -7.98 -13.53 1.89
C GLU A 74 -8.09 -12.03 2.18
N VAL A 75 -9.25 -11.43 1.89
CA VAL A 75 -9.41 -9.98 1.94
C VAL A 75 -10.53 -9.62 2.91
N ILE A 76 -10.17 -8.83 3.91
CA ILE A 76 -11.12 -8.14 4.79
C ILE A 76 -11.08 -6.66 4.44
N TYR A 77 -12.22 -5.99 4.51
CA TYR A 77 -12.33 -4.57 4.17
C TYR A 77 -12.56 -3.73 5.42
N TYR A 78 -11.89 -2.56 5.47
CA TYR A 78 -12.16 -1.51 6.43
C TYR A 78 -12.76 -0.27 5.76
N ASP A 79 -13.49 0.51 6.53
CA ASP A 79 -14.18 1.69 6.02
C ASP A 79 -13.25 2.91 5.97
N PHE A 80 -13.56 3.79 5.02
CA PHE A 80 -13.00 5.13 4.93
C PHE A 80 -13.80 6.10 5.78
N ASP A 81 -13.13 7.06 6.41
CA ASP A 81 -13.79 8.21 6.98
C ASP A 81 -14.22 9.16 5.84
N SER A 82 -15.53 9.43 5.76
CA SER A 82 -16.08 10.27 4.70
C SER A 82 -15.78 11.76 4.89
N GLN A 83 -15.33 12.19 6.06
CA GLN A 83 -15.06 13.59 6.36
C GLN A 83 -13.69 14.02 5.84
N ASP A 84 -12.69 13.19 6.02
CA ASP A 84 -11.31 13.50 5.65
C ASP A 84 -10.75 12.62 4.51
N CYS A 85 -11.55 11.69 4.01
CA CYS A 85 -11.14 10.71 3.00
C CYS A 85 -9.91 9.89 3.42
N ASN A 86 -9.81 9.58 4.70
CA ASN A 86 -8.73 8.82 5.26
C ASN A 86 -9.19 7.45 5.78
N ALA A 87 -8.23 6.63 6.20
CA ALA A 87 -8.52 5.34 6.81
C ALA A 87 -9.25 5.53 8.16
N ASN A 88 -10.40 4.90 8.33
CA ASN A 88 -11.11 4.90 9.60
C ASN A 88 -10.35 4.04 10.62
N ILE A 89 -9.60 4.70 11.51
CA ILE A 89 -8.74 4.04 12.50
C ILE A 89 -9.52 3.15 13.45
N ASP A 90 -10.72 3.57 13.85
CA ASP A 90 -11.53 2.81 14.81
C ASP A 90 -12.10 1.54 14.16
N ASP A 91 -12.49 1.60 12.88
CA ASP A 91 -12.88 0.40 12.16
C ASP A 91 -11.70 -0.55 11.93
N ILE A 92 -10.52 -0.02 11.62
CA ILE A 92 -9.28 -0.84 11.50
C ILE A 92 -8.99 -1.56 12.82
N LYS A 93 -9.02 -0.87 13.96
CA LYS A 93 -8.83 -1.48 15.29
C LYS A 93 -9.83 -2.58 15.57
N SER A 94 -11.11 -2.31 15.26
CA SER A 94 -12.19 -3.29 15.41
C SER A 94 -11.95 -4.54 14.56
N LYS A 95 -11.57 -4.36 13.29
CA LYS A 95 -11.28 -5.48 12.38
C LYS A 95 -10.08 -6.31 12.84
N ILE A 96 -8.99 -5.66 13.26
CA ILE A 96 -7.80 -6.37 13.78
C ILE A 96 -8.16 -7.16 15.06
N PHE A 97 -8.99 -6.60 15.92
CA PHE A 97 -9.44 -7.29 17.14
C PHE A 97 -10.31 -8.52 16.83
N LEU A 98 -11.24 -8.39 15.88
CA LEU A 98 -12.15 -9.46 15.48
C LEU A 98 -11.50 -10.54 14.60
N HIS A 99 -10.40 -10.19 13.92
CA HIS A 99 -9.72 -11.03 12.95
C HIS A 99 -8.22 -11.11 13.23
N PRO A 100 -7.82 -11.87 14.25
CA PRO A 100 -6.41 -11.99 14.66
C PRO A 100 -5.53 -12.66 13.58
N GLU A 101 -6.13 -13.26 12.56
CA GLU A 101 -5.44 -13.85 11.40
C GLU A 101 -4.95 -12.79 10.39
N ILE A 102 -5.30 -11.51 10.56
CA ILE A 102 -4.83 -10.43 9.67
C ILE A 102 -3.32 -10.30 9.79
N SER A 103 -2.62 -10.53 8.69
CA SER A 103 -1.15 -10.48 8.62
C SER A 103 -0.62 -9.20 7.98
N CYS A 104 -1.49 -8.43 7.32
CA CYS A 104 -1.09 -7.22 6.59
C CYS A 104 -2.21 -6.20 6.54
N LEU A 105 -1.85 -4.93 6.70
CA LEU A 105 -2.73 -3.77 6.50
C LEU A 105 -2.27 -2.97 5.27
N LEU A 106 -3.13 -2.85 4.26
CA LEU A 106 -2.92 -1.96 3.13
C LEU A 106 -3.57 -0.61 3.40
N VAL A 107 -2.77 0.45 3.44
CA VAL A 107 -3.24 1.82 3.63
C VAL A 107 -3.06 2.61 2.35
N ALA A 108 -4.08 3.40 2.00
CA ALA A 108 -4.04 4.30 0.86
C ALA A 108 -4.21 5.75 1.33
N SER A 109 -3.25 6.61 1.01
CA SER A 109 -3.37 8.06 1.18
C SER A 109 -4.10 8.63 -0.03
N MET A 110 -5.36 9.02 0.16
CA MET A 110 -6.20 9.47 -0.95
C MET A 110 -6.11 10.98 -1.16
N TYR A 111 -6.20 11.39 -2.42
CA TYR A 111 -6.28 12.81 -2.82
C TYR A 111 -5.18 13.72 -2.25
N GLY A 112 -4.01 13.16 -1.93
CA GLY A 112 -2.91 13.91 -1.34
C GLY A 112 -3.03 14.12 0.18
N ASN A 113 -4.06 13.57 0.83
CA ASN A 113 -4.19 13.56 2.27
C ASN A 113 -3.46 12.35 2.86
N PRO A 114 -2.35 12.53 3.59
CA PRO A 114 -1.59 11.40 4.13
C PRO A 114 -2.38 10.71 5.26
N ALA A 115 -2.35 9.38 5.27
CA ALA A 115 -2.87 8.62 6.39
C ALA A 115 -2.03 8.85 7.65
N ASP A 116 -2.65 8.79 8.82
CA ASP A 116 -1.95 8.89 10.11
C ASP A 116 -1.13 7.63 10.39
N MET A 117 0.07 7.62 9.79
CA MET A 117 0.97 6.47 9.89
C MET A 117 1.46 6.23 11.33
N VAL A 118 1.48 7.26 12.20
CA VAL A 118 1.92 7.11 13.59
C VAL A 118 0.92 6.25 14.36
N GLN A 119 -0.37 6.55 14.21
CA GLN A 119 -1.42 5.73 14.82
C GLN A 119 -1.48 4.32 14.23
N LEU A 120 -1.34 4.19 12.92
CA LEU A 120 -1.41 2.90 12.23
C LEU A 120 -0.22 1.98 12.55
N GLU A 121 0.98 2.53 12.66
CA GLU A 121 2.17 1.76 13.07
C GLU A 121 2.04 1.20 14.49
N GLY A 122 1.32 1.91 15.37
CA GLY A 122 1.05 1.45 16.73
C GLY A 122 0.06 0.27 16.82
N LEU A 123 -0.60 -0.08 15.70
CA LEU A 123 -1.53 -1.21 15.61
C LEU A 123 -0.87 -2.50 15.07
N CYS A 124 0.31 -2.38 14.48
CA CYS A 124 1.08 -3.48 13.90
C CYS A 124 2.20 -3.94 14.83
#